data_432aaf936c210314eda63cd2d1a7785e
#
_entry.id   432aaf936c210314eda63cd2d1a7785e
#
_cell.length_a   1.000
_cell.length_b   1.000
_cell.length_c   1.000
_cell.angle_alpha   90.00
_cell.angle_beta   90.00
_cell.angle_gamma   90.00
#
_symmetry.space_group_name_H-M   'P 1'
#
loop_
_entity.id
_entity.type
_entity.pdbx_description
1 polymer ?
#
loop_
_entity_poly.entity_id
_entity_poly.type
_entity_poly.pdbx_seq_one_letter_code
_entity_poly.pdbx_strand_id
1 'polypeptide(L)'
;MKDTYKKAFYIAACVFGVALASWAVWRLLPSSADEMKRCTMVVNAESWHEVRVDGKPLLYFAECYGDSAVSDLRTVRNKVLHRTYSAGFWTNRWLMMPSCKGRIVTAIETPTDALRACADSTIMRLCREAAAARLKTLKHQKSELNYYMRVHSVHDYGYQDVATLDTRVCSEYAEAERVLHIIDSITAGKHGVCVKTRHEYTATYRTEEGKLMRTRLRFVGSADGLTLLQTADGKTPEGVATLALLPWNASDIGEARAVGFPTIAVKGMECDTVSAHILPARIAQGGKHNLPQMLAGNGTPVFSTKGRFVGIVSGDTIAARKTIRRILNFE
;
A
#
# COMPACT_ATOMS: atom_id res chain seq x y z
N MET A 1 8.43 -5.51 63.38
CA MET A 1 7.73 -4.96 62.21
C MET A 1 8.67 -4.52 61.06
N LYS A 2 9.75 -3.76 61.28
CA LYS A 2 10.67 -3.31 60.19
C LYS A 2 11.33 -4.44 59.38
N ASP A 3 11.68 -5.57 60.02
CA ASP A 3 12.35 -6.68 59.30
C ASP A 3 11.40 -7.51 58.40
N THR A 4 10.14 -7.58 58.78
CA THR A 4 9.13 -8.27 57.98
C THR A 4 8.86 -7.53 56.66
N TYR A 5 8.82 -6.18 56.69
CA TYR A 5 8.68 -5.35 55.50
C TYR A 5 9.90 -5.42 54.58
N LYS A 6 11.11 -5.49 55.13
CA LYS A 6 12.33 -5.67 54.34
C LYS A 6 12.33 -7.03 53.60
N LYS A 7 11.98 -8.10 54.32
CA LYS A 7 11.88 -9.44 53.69
C LYS A 7 10.81 -9.50 52.59
N ALA A 8 9.64 -8.90 52.84
CA ALA A 8 8.57 -8.82 51.84
C ALA A 8 9.00 -8.01 50.60
N PHE A 9 9.73 -6.91 50.78
CA PHE A 9 10.28 -6.12 49.70
C PHE A 9 11.31 -6.88 48.87
N TYR A 10 12.24 -7.62 49.52
CA TYR A 10 13.21 -8.44 48.78
C TYR A 10 12.54 -9.56 48.01
N ILE A 11 11.53 -10.24 48.55
CA ILE A 11 10.79 -11.28 47.85
C ILE A 11 10.07 -10.66 46.63
N ALA A 12 9.40 -9.52 46.79
CA ALA A 12 8.72 -8.83 45.69
C ALA A 12 9.71 -8.40 44.61
N ALA A 13 10.89 -7.85 44.97
CA ALA A 13 11.92 -7.48 44.03
C ALA A 13 12.50 -8.69 43.25
N CYS A 14 12.70 -9.83 43.94
CA CYS A 14 13.14 -11.07 43.29
C CYS A 14 12.08 -11.61 42.31
N VAL A 15 10.81 -11.64 42.71
CA VAL A 15 9.70 -12.07 41.85
C VAL A 15 9.60 -11.18 40.60
N PHE A 16 9.69 -9.87 40.78
CA PHE A 16 9.69 -8.90 39.71
C PHE A 16 10.90 -9.06 38.78
N GLY A 17 12.10 -9.28 39.35
CA GLY A 17 13.31 -9.56 38.58
C GLY A 17 13.20 -10.85 37.73
N VAL A 18 12.66 -11.94 38.29
CA VAL A 18 12.41 -13.18 37.59
C VAL A 18 11.36 -12.99 36.49
N ALA A 19 10.28 -12.26 36.76
CA ALA A 19 9.25 -11.96 35.76
C ALA A 19 9.81 -11.13 34.60
N LEU A 20 10.63 -10.11 34.88
CA LEU A 20 11.33 -9.33 33.85
C LEU A 20 12.32 -10.17 33.03
N ALA A 21 13.10 -11.03 33.68
CA ALA A 21 14.04 -11.92 33.00
C ALA A 21 13.30 -12.93 32.12
N SER A 22 12.23 -13.56 32.60
CA SER A 22 11.39 -14.46 31.83
C SER A 22 10.75 -13.78 30.64
N TRP A 23 10.23 -12.56 30.83
CA TRP A 23 9.66 -11.77 29.75
C TRP A 23 10.73 -11.37 28.72
N ALA A 24 11.94 -10.98 29.13
CA ALA A 24 13.04 -10.67 28.24
C ALA A 24 13.48 -11.91 27.43
N VAL A 25 13.60 -13.07 28.07
CA VAL A 25 13.91 -14.35 27.40
C VAL A 25 12.83 -14.70 26.39
N TRP A 26 11.55 -14.59 26.76
CA TRP A 26 10.44 -14.85 25.84
C TRP A 26 10.49 -13.96 24.58
N ARG A 27 10.84 -12.67 24.76
CA ARG A 27 11.02 -11.74 23.64
C ARG A 27 12.25 -12.04 22.74
N LEU A 28 13.21 -12.78 23.26
CA LEU A 28 14.39 -13.24 22.52
C LEU A 28 14.15 -14.53 21.74
N LEU A 29 13.04 -15.23 22.04
CA LEU A 29 12.68 -16.45 21.32
C LEU A 29 12.41 -16.14 19.84
N PRO A 30 12.75 -17.08 18.95
CA PRO A 30 12.41 -16.98 17.54
C PRO A 30 10.89 -16.94 17.35
N SER A 31 10.44 -16.19 16.36
CA SER A 31 9.02 -16.14 16.02
C SER A 31 8.51 -17.48 15.52
N SER A 32 7.38 -17.92 16.02
CA SER A 32 6.67 -19.10 15.53
C SER A 32 6.11 -18.86 14.13
N ALA A 33 5.75 -19.92 13.41
CA ALA A 33 5.13 -19.81 12.09
C ALA A 33 3.84 -18.98 12.11
N ASP A 34 3.08 -19.10 13.18
CA ASP A 34 1.83 -18.35 13.36
C ASP A 34 2.09 -16.87 13.67
N GLU A 35 3.05 -16.56 14.55
CA GLU A 35 3.47 -15.17 14.80
C GLU A 35 4.02 -14.49 13.54
N MET A 36 4.79 -15.21 12.70
CA MET A 36 5.28 -14.70 11.42
C MET A 36 4.12 -14.30 10.49
N LYS A 37 3.05 -15.12 10.44
CA LYS A 37 1.85 -14.78 9.66
C LYS A 37 1.07 -13.61 10.25
N ARG A 38 0.89 -13.58 11.58
CA ARG A 38 0.15 -12.53 12.29
C ARG A 38 0.87 -11.20 12.32
N CYS A 39 2.19 -11.17 12.18
CA CYS A 39 2.92 -9.91 12.07
C CYS A 39 2.87 -9.31 10.65
N THR A 40 2.47 -10.09 9.64
CA THR A 40 2.47 -9.71 8.24
C THR A 40 1.09 -9.25 7.78
N MET A 41 1.05 -8.27 6.90
CA MET A 41 -0.17 -7.71 6.34
C MET A 41 -0.03 -7.34 4.88
N VAL A 42 -1.15 -7.12 4.23
CA VAL A 42 -1.21 -6.46 2.91
C VAL A 42 -1.40 -4.97 3.12
N VAL A 43 -0.53 -4.18 2.54
CA VAL A 43 -0.64 -2.72 2.48
C VAL A 43 -1.15 -2.35 1.09
N ASN A 44 -2.24 -1.61 1.03
CA ASN A 44 -2.77 -1.02 -0.18
C ASN A 44 -2.54 0.48 -0.15
N ALA A 45 -1.90 1.01 -1.18
CA ALA A 45 -1.80 2.44 -1.42
C ALA A 45 -2.68 2.83 -2.59
N GLU A 46 -3.60 3.74 -2.36
CA GLU A 46 -4.41 4.39 -3.38
C GLU A 46 -3.88 5.80 -3.60
N SER A 47 -3.59 6.15 -4.84
CA SER A 47 -3.13 7.49 -5.19
C SER A 47 -3.97 8.06 -6.33
N TRP A 48 -4.12 9.38 -6.31
CA TRP A 48 -4.78 10.15 -7.36
C TRP A 48 -4.28 11.60 -7.33
N HIS A 49 -4.53 12.29 -8.41
CA HIS A 49 -4.24 13.70 -8.54
C HIS A 49 -5.53 14.49 -8.59
N GLU A 50 -5.58 15.62 -7.89
CA GLU A 50 -6.72 16.54 -7.85
C GLU A 50 -6.36 17.85 -8.54
N VAL A 51 -7.11 18.22 -9.56
CA VAL A 51 -7.11 19.60 -10.09
C VAL A 51 -8.08 20.41 -9.24
N ARG A 52 -7.55 21.34 -8.50
CA ARG A 52 -8.32 22.20 -7.60
C ARG A 52 -8.42 23.59 -8.15
N VAL A 53 -9.63 24.13 -8.14
CA VAL A 53 -9.95 25.50 -8.57
C VAL A 53 -10.52 26.24 -7.38
N ASP A 54 -9.90 27.35 -7.02
CA ASP A 54 -10.27 28.15 -5.83
C ASP A 54 -10.40 27.28 -4.56
N GLY A 55 -9.48 26.31 -4.43
CA GLY A 55 -9.42 25.41 -3.29
C GLY A 55 -10.37 24.19 -3.34
N LYS A 56 -11.28 24.10 -4.33
CA LYS A 56 -12.21 22.97 -4.48
C LYS A 56 -11.73 21.99 -5.55
N PRO A 57 -11.72 20.67 -5.31
CA PRO A 57 -11.36 19.68 -6.32
C PRO A 57 -12.49 19.58 -7.36
N LEU A 58 -12.17 19.71 -8.64
CA LEU A 58 -13.13 19.62 -9.75
C LEU A 58 -12.85 18.44 -10.69
N LEU A 59 -11.57 18.11 -10.91
CA LEU A 59 -11.16 17.04 -11.78
C LEU A 59 -10.15 16.15 -11.07
N TYR A 60 -10.10 14.89 -11.48
CA TYR A 60 -9.22 13.87 -10.95
C TYR A 60 -8.56 13.11 -12.09
N PHE A 61 -7.30 12.69 -11.91
CA PHE A 61 -6.60 11.81 -12.84
C PHE A 61 -5.70 10.84 -12.08
N ALA A 62 -5.42 9.67 -12.70
CA ALA A 62 -4.67 8.59 -12.07
C ALA A 62 -3.17 8.84 -12.14
N GLU A 63 -2.64 9.15 -13.32
CA GLU A 63 -1.21 9.25 -13.57
C GLU A 63 -0.88 10.43 -14.46
N CYS A 64 0.34 10.96 -14.28
CA CYS A 64 0.93 11.96 -15.13
C CYS A 64 2.30 11.45 -15.61
N TYR A 65 2.46 11.34 -16.91
CA TYR A 65 3.68 10.87 -17.55
C TYR A 65 4.59 12.07 -17.92
N GLY A 66 5.06 12.78 -16.90
CA GLY A 66 5.86 13.99 -17.07
C GLY A 66 5.13 15.07 -17.88
N ASP A 67 5.81 15.62 -18.88
CA ASP A 67 5.23 16.66 -19.77
C ASP A 67 4.45 16.10 -20.96
N SER A 68 4.20 14.77 -20.98
CA SER A 68 3.71 14.07 -22.18
C SER A 68 2.21 13.81 -22.16
N ALA A 69 1.66 13.30 -21.06
CA ALA A 69 0.27 12.88 -21.02
C ALA A 69 -0.29 12.76 -19.58
N VAL A 70 -1.60 12.84 -19.49
CA VAL A 70 -2.40 12.56 -18.27
C VAL A 70 -3.35 11.42 -18.60
N SER A 71 -3.45 10.42 -17.70
CA SER A 71 -4.34 9.28 -17.86
C SER A 71 -5.64 9.42 -17.05
N ASP A 72 -6.71 8.80 -17.55
CA ASP A 72 -7.97 8.60 -16.84
C ASP A 72 -8.58 9.86 -16.18
N LEU A 73 -8.58 10.98 -16.90
CA LEU A 73 -9.16 12.21 -16.42
C LEU A 73 -10.69 12.09 -16.25
N ARG A 74 -11.20 12.38 -15.03
CA ARG A 74 -12.59 12.21 -14.62
C ARG A 74 -13.08 13.32 -13.69
N THR A 75 -14.40 13.42 -13.56
CA THR A 75 -15.05 14.28 -12.55
C THR A 75 -15.24 13.56 -11.20
N VAL A 76 -15.14 12.22 -11.17
CA VAL A 76 -15.37 11.39 -9.99
C VAL A 76 -14.09 10.65 -9.58
N ARG A 77 -13.65 10.85 -8.33
CA ARG A 77 -12.42 10.27 -7.77
C ARG A 77 -12.34 8.75 -7.89
N ASN A 78 -13.42 8.04 -7.55
CA ASN A 78 -13.39 6.57 -7.45
C ASN A 78 -13.08 5.86 -8.77
N LYS A 79 -13.15 6.58 -9.90
CA LYS A 79 -12.86 6.02 -11.24
C LYS A 79 -11.40 6.19 -11.66
N VAL A 80 -10.58 6.89 -10.88
CA VAL A 80 -9.21 7.28 -11.25
C VAL A 80 -8.15 6.81 -10.24
N LEU A 81 -8.49 5.90 -9.34
CA LEU A 81 -7.57 5.43 -8.31
C LEU A 81 -6.49 4.54 -8.92
N HIS A 82 -5.24 4.96 -8.78
CA HIS A 82 -4.09 4.08 -8.99
C HIS A 82 -3.87 3.28 -7.70
N ARG A 83 -3.93 1.95 -7.80
CA ARG A 83 -3.81 1.04 -6.66
C ARG A 83 -2.53 0.24 -6.75
N THR A 84 -1.71 0.34 -5.72
CA THR A 84 -0.53 -0.50 -5.54
C THR A 84 -0.65 -1.31 -4.26
N TYR A 85 -0.14 -2.54 -4.31
CA TYR A 85 -0.19 -3.47 -3.20
C TYR A 85 1.23 -3.90 -2.85
N SER A 86 1.49 -4.01 -1.57
CA SER A 86 2.76 -4.50 -1.04
C SER A 86 2.50 -5.29 0.23
N ALA A 87 3.40 -6.18 0.60
CA ALA A 87 3.38 -6.72 1.95
C ALA A 87 3.97 -5.70 2.93
N GLY A 88 3.70 -5.89 4.21
CA GLY A 88 4.27 -5.10 5.28
C GLY A 88 4.25 -5.90 6.57
N PHE A 89 4.89 -5.40 7.60
CA PHE A 89 4.88 -6.05 8.90
C PHE A 89 4.80 -5.04 10.04
N TRP A 90 4.15 -5.47 11.14
CA TRP A 90 4.10 -4.72 12.38
C TRP A 90 5.45 -4.75 13.08
N THR A 91 5.95 -3.60 13.45
CA THR A 91 7.27 -3.49 14.08
C THR A 91 7.23 -2.74 15.41
N ASN A 92 8.19 -3.09 16.27
CA ASN A 92 8.47 -2.41 17.51
C ASN A 92 9.70 -1.51 17.37
N ARG A 93 9.61 -0.27 17.82
CA ARG A 93 10.76 0.64 17.89
C ARG A 93 11.77 0.21 18.96
N TRP A 94 11.28 -0.29 20.10
CA TRP A 94 12.09 -0.65 21.24
C TRP A 94 12.35 -2.15 21.31
N LEU A 95 13.60 -2.51 21.56
CA LEU A 95 14.07 -3.89 21.60
C LEU A 95 13.23 -4.82 22.46
N MET A 96 12.69 -4.33 23.57
CA MET A 96 12.07 -5.14 24.60
C MET A 96 10.63 -4.75 24.96
N MET A 97 10.14 -3.59 24.52
CA MET A 97 8.77 -3.18 24.85
C MET A 97 7.81 -3.41 23.68
N PRO A 98 6.61 -3.94 23.90
CA PRO A 98 5.60 -3.99 22.86
C PRO A 98 5.33 -2.57 22.37
N SER A 99 5.45 -2.37 21.05
CA SER A 99 5.09 -1.08 20.47
C SER A 99 3.58 -0.98 20.43
N CYS A 100 3.04 -0.07 21.19
CA CYS A 100 1.63 0.29 21.12
C CYS A 100 1.35 1.32 20.03
N LYS A 101 2.35 1.68 19.21
CA LYS A 101 2.28 2.82 18.29
C LYS A 101 1.77 2.50 16.87
N GLY A 102 1.39 1.26 16.58
CA GLY A 102 0.82 0.87 15.29
C GLY A 102 1.72 1.14 14.09
N ARG A 103 3.02 0.90 14.21
CA ARG A 103 4.00 1.15 13.15
C ARG A 103 4.14 -0.05 12.23
N ILE A 104 4.22 0.23 10.93
CA ILE A 104 4.33 -0.74 9.85
C ILE A 104 5.49 -0.33 8.96
N VAL A 105 6.33 -1.29 8.59
CA VAL A 105 7.34 -1.12 7.55
C VAL A 105 6.92 -1.91 6.33
N THR A 106 7.02 -1.29 5.17
CA THR A 106 6.72 -1.87 3.87
C THR A 106 7.72 -1.36 2.83
N ALA A 107 7.79 -1.98 1.68
CA ALA A 107 8.52 -1.50 0.51
C ALA A 107 7.55 -1.10 -0.61
N ILE A 108 6.48 -0.39 -0.24
CA ILE A 108 5.54 0.16 -1.21
C ILE A 108 6.17 1.41 -1.84
N GLU A 109 6.14 1.46 -3.17
CA GLU A 109 6.58 2.65 -3.87
C GLU A 109 5.62 3.79 -3.54
N THR A 110 6.16 4.84 -2.91
CA THR A 110 5.44 6.10 -2.82
C THR A 110 5.53 6.75 -4.19
N PRO A 111 4.40 7.06 -4.85
CA PRO A 111 4.44 7.80 -6.09
C PRO A 111 5.27 9.06 -5.87
N THR A 112 6.38 9.15 -6.58
CA THR A 112 7.21 10.35 -6.54
C THR A 112 6.35 11.53 -6.97
N ASP A 113 6.56 12.68 -6.34
CA ASP A 113 5.95 13.96 -6.73
C ASP A 113 6.46 14.40 -8.14
N ALA A 114 6.30 13.52 -9.14
CA ALA A 114 6.61 13.84 -10.52
C ALA A 114 5.90 15.10 -10.99
N LEU A 115 4.76 15.41 -10.37
CA LEU A 115 4.00 16.63 -10.56
C LEU A 115 4.62 17.89 -9.96
N ARG A 116 5.54 17.77 -8.99
CA ARG A 116 6.22 18.97 -8.43
C ARG A 116 7.12 19.68 -9.44
N ALA A 117 7.53 18.99 -10.50
CA ALA A 117 8.36 19.52 -11.55
C ALA A 117 7.55 20.25 -12.65
N CYS A 118 6.23 20.00 -12.77
CA CYS A 118 5.40 20.56 -13.81
C CYS A 118 4.65 21.81 -13.34
N ALA A 119 4.68 22.89 -14.14
CA ALA A 119 3.84 24.04 -13.88
C ALA A 119 2.35 23.69 -14.03
N ASP A 120 1.49 24.25 -13.20
CA ASP A 120 0.03 24.01 -13.24
C ASP A 120 -0.58 24.29 -14.62
N SER A 121 -0.05 25.29 -15.35
CA SER A 121 -0.44 25.61 -16.73
C SER A 121 -0.15 24.47 -17.72
N THR A 122 1.01 23.80 -17.57
CA THR A 122 1.38 22.64 -18.39
C THR A 122 0.42 21.48 -18.14
N ILE A 123 0.10 21.20 -16.87
CA ILE A 123 -0.84 20.14 -16.52
C ILE A 123 -2.23 20.42 -17.07
N MET A 124 -2.71 21.68 -17.02
CA MET A 124 -4.00 22.05 -17.58
C MET A 124 -4.04 21.86 -19.11
N ARG A 125 -2.96 22.19 -19.82
CA ARG A 125 -2.84 21.91 -21.26
C ARG A 125 -2.92 20.39 -21.52
N LEU A 126 -2.17 19.58 -20.77
CA LEU A 126 -2.19 18.11 -20.88
C LEU A 126 -3.58 17.51 -20.58
N CYS A 127 -4.25 18.03 -19.56
CA CYS A 127 -5.63 17.64 -19.24
C CYS A 127 -6.58 17.91 -20.40
N ARG A 128 -6.45 19.08 -21.05
CA ARG A 128 -7.27 19.46 -22.21
C ARG A 128 -7.00 18.56 -23.41
N GLU A 129 -5.74 18.29 -23.72
CA GLU A 129 -5.33 17.40 -24.81
C GLU A 129 -5.84 15.97 -24.59
N ALA A 130 -5.70 15.43 -23.35
CA ALA A 130 -6.21 14.11 -22.99
C ALA A 130 -7.74 14.03 -23.10
N ALA A 131 -8.46 15.03 -22.60
CA ALA A 131 -9.92 15.11 -22.70
C ALA A 131 -10.39 15.16 -24.16
N ALA A 132 -9.76 15.99 -24.99
CA ALA A 132 -10.08 16.13 -26.41
C ALA A 132 -9.80 14.83 -27.19
N ALA A 133 -8.67 14.19 -26.96
CA ALA A 133 -8.31 12.91 -27.57
C ALA A 133 -9.32 11.81 -27.20
N ARG A 134 -9.67 11.72 -25.92
CA ARG A 134 -10.67 10.76 -25.45
C ARG A 134 -12.04 11.01 -26.07
N LEU A 135 -12.50 12.24 -26.12
CA LEU A 135 -13.77 12.62 -26.72
C LEU A 135 -13.83 12.20 -28.19
N LYS A 136 -12.74 12.42 -28.95
CA LYS A 136 -12.61 12.00 -30.35
C LYS A 136 -12.75 10.49 -30.50
N THR A 137 -12.07 9.71 -29.66
CA THR A 137 -12.16 8.24 -29.67
C THR A 137 -13.56 7.76 -29.35
N LEU A 138 -14.19 8.28 -28.28
CA LEU A 138 -15.55 7.90 -27.90
C LEU A 138 -16.59 8.29 -28.94
N LYS A 139 -16.42 9.43 -29.63
CA LYS A 139 -17.27 9.83 -30.73
C LYS A 139 -17.21 8.83 -31.90
N HIS A 140 -16.01 8.35 -32.22
CA HIS A 140 -15.84 7.32 -33.27
C HIS A 140 -16.51 6.02 -32.84
N GLN A 141 -16.25 5.51 -31.65
CA GLN A 141 -16.86 4.30 -31.12
C GLN A 141 -18.40 4.38 -31.10
N LYS A 142 -18.94 5.50 -30.65
CA LYS A 142 -20.39 5.75 -30.66
C LYS A 142 -20.98 5.69 -32.08
N SER A 143 -20.27 6.25 -33.05
CA SER A 143 -20.70 6.19 -34.46
C SER A 143 -20.73 4.77 -35.02
N GLU A 144 -19.71 3.97 -34.71
CA GLU A 144 -19.63 2.56 -35.11
C GLU A 144 -20.72 1.71 -34.45
N LEU A 145 -20.95 1.86 -33.16
CA LEU A 145 -21.99 1.15 -32.41
C LEU A 145 -23.39 1.51 -32.93
N ASN A 146 -23.64 2.78 -33.16
CA ASN A 146 -24.90 3.25 -33.76
C ASN A 146 -25.13 2.67 -35.17
N TYR A 147 -24.06 2.58 -36.00
CA TYR A 147 -24.16 1.93 -37.31
C TYR A 147 -24.54 0.47 -37.16
N TYR A 148 -23.85 -0.27 -36.28
CA TYR A 148 -24.12 -1.69 -36.02
C TYR A 148 -25.59 -1.90 -35.61
N MET A 149 -26.10 -1.12 -34.65
CA MET A 149 -27.47 -1.27 -34.13
C MET A 149 -28.55 -0.91 -35.18
N ARG A 150 -28.21 -0.14 -36.24
CA ARG A 150 -29.12 0.17 -37.32
C ARG A 150 -29.24 -0.96 -38.34
N VAL A 151 -28.17 -1.72 -38.54
CA VAL A 151 -28.14 -2.77 -39.57
C VAL A 151 -28.43 -4.17 -39.03
N HIS A 152 -28.42 -4.35 -37.72
CA HIS A 152 -28.70 -5.59 -37.02
C HIS A 152 -30.03 -5.56 -36.28
N SER A 153 -30.67 -6.72 -36.15
CA SER A 153 -31.91 -6.91 -35.41
C SER A 153 -31.63 -7.24 -33.94
N VAL A 154 -32.62 -6.92 -33.07
CA VAL A 154 -32.61 -7.28 -31.65
C VAL A 154 -32.46 -8.79 -31.41
N HIS A 155 -32.81 -9.61 -32.41
CA HIS A 155 -32.74 -11.07 -32.36
C HIS A 155 -31.39 -11.62 -32.83
N ASP A 156 -30.50 -10.77 -33.34
CA ASP A 156 -29.19 -11.22 -33.81
C ASP A 156 -28.29 -11.56 -32.61
N TYR A 157 -27.47 -12.57 -32.76
CA TYR A 157 -26.52 -12.99 -31.74
C TYR A 157 -25.57 -11.84 -31.37
N GLY A 158 -25.41 -11.56 -30.08
CA GLY A 158 -24.53 -10.51 -29.58
C GLY A 158 -25.12 -9.08 -29.58
N TYR A 159 -26.33 -8.86 -30.12
CA TYR A 159 -26.96 -7.52 -30.14
C TYR A 159 -27.07 -6.90 -28.74
N GLN A 160 -27.43 -7.70 -27.70
CA GLN A 160 -27.54 -7.24 -26.32
C GLN A 160 -26.20 -6.76 -25.73
N ASP A 161 -25.12 -7.44 -26.08
CA ASP A 161 -23.77 -7.06 -25.63
C ASP A 161 -23.35 -5.73 -26.25
N VAL A 162 -23.65 -5.55 -27.55
CA VAL A 162 -23.39 -4.29 -28.26
C VAL A 162 -24.24 -3.15 -27.73
N ALA A 163 -25.53 -3.37 -27.43
CA ALA A 163 -26.40 -2.37 -26.83
C ALA A 163 -25.92 -1.96 -25.43
N THR A 164 -25.43 -2.93 -24.64
CA THR A 164 -24.83 -2.66 -23.32
C THR A 164 -23.54 -1.84 -23.46
N LEU A 165 -22.71 -2.17 -24.47
CA LEU A 165 -21.50 -1.41 -24.77
C LEU A 165 -21.83 0.01 -25.23
N ASP A 166 -22.85 0.21 -26.07
CA ASP A 166 -23.29 1.54 -26.52
C ASP A 166 -23.74 2.40 -25.34
N THR A 167 -24.55 1.86 -24.42
CA THR A 167 -24.96 2.55 -23.21
C THR A 167 -23.77 3.04 -22.38
N ARG A 168 -22.73 2.19 -22.23
CA ARG A 168 -21.50 2.54 -21.53
C ARG A 168 -20.72 3.62 -22.29
N VAL A 169 -20.54 3.49 -23.59
CA VAL A 169 -19.83 4.47 -24.42
C VAL A 169 -20.56 5.81 -24.42
N CYS A 170 -21.88 5.83 -24.50
CA CYS A 170 -22.69 7.07 -24.38
C CYS A 170 -22.49 7.77 -23.03
N SER A 171 -22.48 7.00 -21.94
CA SER A 171 -22.21 7.54 -20.58
C SER A 171 -20.81 8.12 -20.46
N GLU A 172 -19.79 7.42 -21.00
CA GLU A 172 -18.41 7.90 -20.99
C GLU A 172 -18.19 9.10 -21.90
N TYR A 173 -18.89 9.17 -23.04
CA TYR A 173 -18.88 10.33 -23.94
C TYR A 173 -19.43 11.58 -23.23
N ALA A 174 -20.60 11.47 -22.57
CA ALA A 174 -21.18 12.57 -21.80
C ALA A 174 -20.28 13.03 -20.65
N GLU A 175 -19.54 12.12 -20.02
CA GLU A 175 -18.55 12.47 -19.00
C GLU A 175 -17.36 13.22 -19.59
N ALA A 176 -16.82 12.76 -20.73
CA ALA A 176 -15.71 13.41 -21.41
C ALA A 176 -16.07 14.83 -21.90
N GLU A 177 -17.29 15.03 -22.39
CA GLU A 177 -17.81 16.37 -22.73
C GLU A 177 -17.85 17.29 -21.49
N ARG A 178 -18.36 16.79 -20.36
CA ARG A 178 -18.38 17.56 -19.10
C ARG A 178 -16.97 17.95 -18.64
N VAL A 179 -16.02 16.99 -18.70
CA VAL A 179 -14.63 17.25 -18.35
C VAL A 179 -14.03 18.37 -19.21
N LEU A 180 -14.22 18.30 -20.54
CA LEU A 180 -13.73 19.32 -21.45
C LEU A 180 -14.36 20.69 -21.19
N HIS A 181 -15.67 20.74 -20.96
CA HIS A 181 -16.38 21.97 -20.61
C HIS A 181 -15.86 22.60 -19.30
N ILE A 182 -15.57 21.78 -18.28
CA ILE A 182 -14.96 22.25 -17.01
C ILE A 182 -13.58 22.87 -17.30
N ILE A 183 -12.73 22.20 -18.09
CA ILE A 183 -11.40 22.68 -18.43
C ILE A 183 -11.48 24.02 -19.19
N ASP A 184 -12.34 24.10 -20.16
CA ASP A 184 -12.54 25.33 -20.96
C ASP A 184 -13.05 26.49 -20.08
N SER A 185 -13.96 26.22 -19.14
CA SER A 185 -14.44 27.20 -18.17
C SER A 185 -13.34 27.69 -17.24
N ILE A 186 -12.47 26.78 -16.75
CA ILE A 186 -11.32 27.13 -15.93
C ILE A 186 -10.34 28.01 -16.71
N THR A 187 -10.08 27.63 -17.98
CA THR A 187 -9.12 28.36 -18.83
C THR A 187 -9.63 29.75 -19.21
N ALA A 188 -10.93 29.92 -19.40
CA ALA A 188 -11.54 31.21 -19.71
C ALA A 188 -11.63 32.14 -18.51
N GLY A 189 -11.69 31.60 -17.29
CA GLY A 189 -11.77 32.35 -16.04
C GLY A 189 -10.38 32.68 -15.47
N LYS A 190 -10.32 33.71 -14.61
CA LYS A 190 -9.10 34.04 -13.83
C LYS A 190 -9.12 33.28 -12.51
N HIS A 191 -9.19 31.94 -12.56
CA HIS A 191 -9.25 31.10 -11.36
C HIS A 191 -7.85 30.69 -10.89
N GLY A 192 -7.69 30.60 -9.57
CA GLY A 192 -6.49 29.99 -8.97
C GLY A 192 -6.54 28.49 -9.14
N VAL A 193 -5.73 27.95 -10.05
CA VAL A 193 -5.62 26.49 -10.29
C VAL A 193 -4.41 25.95 -9.55
N CYS A 194 -4.56 24.83 -8.86
CA CYS A 194 -3.44 24.07 -8.32
C CYS A 194 -3.72 22.57 -8.44
N VAL A 195 -2.66 21.80 -8.66
CA VAL A 195 -2.73 20.33 -8.69
C VAL A 195 -2.12 19.77 -7.43
N LYS A 196 -2.84 18.83 -6.79
CA LYS A 196 -2.38 18.16 -5.58
C LYS A 196 -2.44 16.66 -5.74
N THR A 197 -1.34 15.99 -5.43
CA THR A 197 -1.30 14.54 -5.29
C THR A 197 -1.85 14.13 -3.91
N ARG A 198 -2.68 13.11 -3.89
CA ARG A 198 -3.24 12.52 -2.68
C ARG A 198 -2.90 11.04 -2.61
N HIS A 199 -2.66 10.58 -1.39
CA HIS A 199 -2.38 9.19 -1.07
C HIS A 199 -3.24 8.76 0.10
N GLU A 200 -3.86 7.59 -0.03
CA GLU A 200 -4.51 6.90 1.08
C GLU A 200 -3.88 5.52 1.23
N TYR A 201 -3.52 5.17 2.47
CA TYR A 201 -2.94 3.88 2.78
C TYR A 201 -3.89 3.10 3.68
N THR A 202 -4.03 1.81 3.38
CA THR A 202 -4.81 0.89 4.23
C THR A 202 -4.02 -0.40 4.43
N ALA A 203 -4.12 -0.99 5.63
CA ALA A 203 -3.61 -2.31 5.91
C ALA A 203 -4.75 -3.30 6.07
N THR A 204 -4.60 -4.48 5.48
CA THR A 204 -5.47 -5.63 5.69
C THR A 204 -4.66 -6.73 6.35
N TYR A 205 -5.10 -7.22 7.50
CA TYR A 205 -4.37 -8.17 8.34
C TYR A 205 -5.32 -9.14 9.05
N ARG A 206 -4.78 -10.25 9.56
CA ARG A 206 -5.53 -11.22 10.38
C ARG A 206 -5.14 -11.10 11.84
N THR A 207 -6.14 -11.17 12.71
CA THR A 207 -5.98 -11.26 14.17
C THR A 207 -5.66 -12.68 14.62
N GLU A 208 -5.36 -12.86 15.90
CA GLU A 208 -5.16 -14.17 16.52
C GLU A 208 -6.38 -15.11 16.36
N GLU A 209 -7.57 -14.54 16.37
CA GLU A 209 -8.83 -15.25 16.14
C GLU A 209 -9.06 -15.62 14.66
N GLY A 210 -8.12 -15.28 13.77
CA GLY A 210 -8.24 -15.48 12.32
C GLY A 210 -9.15 -14.48 11.61
N LYS A 211 -9.71 -13.50 12.31
CA LYS A 211 -10.59 -12.47 11.75
C LYS A 211 -9.79 -11.53 10.86
N LEU A 212 -10.32 -11.28 9.67
CA LEU A 212 -9.73 -10.29 8.75
C LEU A 212 -10.18 -8.89 9.15
N MET A 213 -9.20 -8.00 9.34
CA MET A 213 -9.40 -6.62 9.75
C MET A 213 -8.75 -5.66 8.75
N ARG A 214 -9.35 -4.48 8.62
CA ARG A 214 -8.81 -3.41 7.79
C ARG A 214 -8.65 -2.14 8.61
N THR A 215 -7.51 -1.47 8.50
CA THR A 215 -7.24 -0.20 9.19
C THR A 215 -6.65 0.84 8.24
N ARG A 216 -6.96 2.11 8.49
CA ARG A 216 -6.34 3.23 7.76
C ARG A 216 -4.96 3.51 8.33
N LEU A 217 -4.05 3.89 7.44
CA LEU A 217 -2.68 4.23 7.78
C LEU A 217 -2.38 5.66 7.38
N ARG A 218 -1.44 6.27 8.11
CA ARG A 218 -0.83 7.55 7.74
C ARG A 218 0.63 7.33 7.37
N PHE A 219 1.11 8.09 6.41
CA PHE A 219 2.51 8.14 6.04
C PHE A 219 3.32 8.84 7.14
N VAL A 220 4.45 8.26 7.52
CA VAL A 220 5.38 8.82 8.50
C VAL A 220 6.68 9.25 7.82
N GLY A 221 7.23 8.42 6.95
CA GLY A 221 8.45 8.73 6.22
C GLY A 221 8.85 7.60 5.27
N SER A 222 9.81 7.90 4.38
CA SER A 222 10.40 6.92 3.48
C SER A 222 11.91 7.13 3.36
N ALA A 223 12.66 6.05 3.27
CA ALA A 223 14.11 6.06 2.99
C ALA A 223 14.54 4.72 2.40
N ASP A 224 15.52 4.75 1.49
CA ASP A 224 16.15 3.58 0.90
C ASP A 224 15.14 2.58 0.27
N GLY A 225 14.09 3.06 -0.37
CA GLY A 225 13.04 2.21 -0.96
C GLY A 225 12.07 1.59 0.05
N LEU A 226 12.19 1.95 1.33
CA LEU A 226 11.25 1.52 2.37
C LEU A 226 10.35 2.67 2.81
N THR A 227 9.14 2.33 3.22
CA THR A 227 8.14 3.27 3.71
C THR A 227 7.71 2.88 5.12
N LEU A 228 7.72 3.87 6.02
CA LEU A 228 7.18 3.77 7.36
C LEU A 228 5.78 4.35 7.39
N LEU A 229 4.84 3.52 7.77
CA LEU A 229 3.44 3.87 7.95
C LEU A 229 3.06 3.70 9.43
N GLN A 230 1.97 4.34 9.82
CA GLN A 230 1.41 4.21 11.17
C GLN A 230 -0.12 4.15 11.07
N THR A 231 -0.76 3.37 11.93
CA THR A 231 -2.22 3.38 12.05
C THR A 231 -2.74 4.80 12.32
N ALA A 232 -3.91 5.12 11.80
CA ALA A 232 -4.48 6.46 11.94
C ALA A 232 -4.74 6.86 13.40
N ASP A 233 -5.08 5.88 14.25
CA ASP A 233 -5.27 6.04 15.69
C ASP A 233 -3.97 6.00 16.50
N GLY A 234 -2.83 5.68 15.86
CA GLY A 234 -1.52 5.58 16.50
C GLY A 234 -1.36 4.38 17.43
N LYS A 235 -2.27 3.38 17.37
CA LYS A 235 -2.25 2.19 18.22
C LYS A 235 -2.00 0.92 17.42
N THR A 236 -1.25 -0.02 17.99
CA THR A 236 -1.14 -1.37 17.44
C THR A 236 -2.45 -2.12 17.69
N PRO A 237 -3.07 -2.71 16.66
CA PRO A 237 -4.31 -3.46 16.83
C PRO A 237 -4.12 -4.66 17.77
N GLU A 238 -5.19 -5.06 18.45
CA GLU A 238 -5.20 -6.27 19.26
C GLU A 238 -5.12 -7.55 18.38
N GLY A 239 -4.53 -8.60 18.94
CA GLY A 239 -4.42 -9.90 18.27
C GLY A 239 -3.40 -9.97 17.12
N VAL A 240 -2.61 -8.91 16.87
CA VAL A 240 -1.49 -8.96 15.92
C VAL A 240 -0.16 -9.25 16.64
N ALA A 241 0.76 -9.90 15.96
CA ALA A 241 2.13 -10.04 16.41
C ALA A 241 3.00 -8.87 15.91
N THR A 242 3.97 -8.45 16.70
CA THR A 242 4.89 -7.38 16.32
C THR A 242 6.32 -7.89 16.34
N LEU A 243 7.10 -7.56 15.32
CA LEU A 243 8.50 -7.98 15.23
C LEU A 243 9.40 -7.07 16.04
N ALA A 244 10.22 -7.70 16.90
CA ALA A 244 11.31 -7.03 17.60
C ALA A 244 12.54 -7.00 16.68
N LEU A 245 13.05 -5.81 16.39
CA LEU A 245 14.26 -5.61 15.57
C LEU A 245 15.50 -5.65 16.46
N LEU A 246 15.90 -6.85 16.88
CA LEU A 246 17.06 -7.06 17.77
C LEU A 246 18.41 -6.73 17.11
N PRO A 247 19.45 -6.26 17.86
CA PRO A 247 20.72 -5.84 17.29
C PRO A 247 21.59 -7.00 16.81
N TRP A 248 21.41 -8.20 17.32
CA TRP A 248 22.25 -9.34 16.95
C TRP A 248 21.87 -9.96 15.63
N ASN A 249 22.90 -10.36 14.91
CA ASN A 249 22.77 -10.86 13.56
C ASN A 249 22.18 -12.28 13.52
N ALA A 250 21.10 -12.44 12.77
CA ALA A 250 20.89 -13.68 12.06
C ALA A 250 21.85 -13.68 10.86
N SER A 251 22.37 -14.82 10.46
CA SER A 251 23.08 -14.94 9.19
C SER A 251 22.16 -14.44 8.08
N ASP A 252 22.58 -13.45 7.35
CA ASP A 252 21.82 -12.86 6.26
C ASP A 252 22.03 -13.63 4.94
N ILE A 253 22.69 -14.80 4.99
CA ILE A 253 23.04 -15.64 3.83
C ILE A 253 22.63 -17.08 4.13
N GLY A 254 22.03 -17.75 3.15
CA GLY A 254 21.64 -19.14 3.21
C GLY A 254 20.12 -19.36 3.15
N GLU A 255 19.67 -20.46 3.75
CA GLU A 255 18.25 -20.80 3.76
C GLU A 255 17.43 -19.89 4.69
N ALA A 256 16.30 -19.47 4.20
CA ALA A 256 15.40 -18.54 4.87
C ALA A 256 13.92 -18.93 4.61
N ARG A 257 13.02 -18.23 5.27
CA ARG A 257 11.56 -18.34 5.08
C ARG A 257 11.01 -16.93 4.86
N ALA A 258 10.22 -16.75 3.81
CA ALA A 258 9.50 -15.50 3.55
C ALA A 258 8.01 -15.70 3.89
N VAL A 259 7.36 -14.64 4.38
CA VAL A 259 5.91 -14.65 4.63
C VAL A 259 5.26 -13.66 3.70
N GLY A 260 4.68 -14.16 2.62
CA GLY A 260 4.15 -13.34 1.54
C GLY A 260 2.70 -13.61 1.22
N PHE A 261 2.18 -12.76 0.35
CA PHE A 261 0.84 -12.89 -0.22
C PHE A 261 0.98 -13.03 -1.73
N PRO A 262 0.27 -13.97 -2.37
CA PRO A 262 0.25 -14.06 -3.82
C PRO A 262 -0.25 -12.75 -4.44
N THR A 263 0.54 -12.15 -5.33
CA THR A 263 0.23 -10.83 -5.93
C THR A 263 -1.07 -10.86 -6.74
N ILE A 264 -1.36 -11.99 -7.40
CA ILE A 264 -2.59 -12.19 -8.17
C ILE A 264 -3.80 -12.20 -7.23
N ALA A 265 -3.68 -12.88 -6.07
CA ALA A 265 -4.73 -12.93 -5.08
C ALA A 265 -5.04 -11.54 -4.50
N VAL A 266 -4.02 -10.70 -4.31
CA VAL A 266 -4.18 -9.36 -3.75
C VAL A 266 -4.83 -8.40 -4.76
N LYS A 267 -4.54 -8.52 -6.06
CA LYS A 267 -5.10 -7.64 -7.10
C LYS A 267 -6.53 -7.99 -7.53
N GLY A 268 -6.93 -9.25 -7.44
CA GLY A 268 -8.19 -9.75 -7.99
C GLY A 268 -9.21 -10.24 -6.97
N MET A 269 -8.84 -10.38 -5.70
CA MET A 269 -9.73 -10.94 -4.67
C MET A 269 -10.33 -9.84 -3.78
N GLU A 270 -11.58 -10.03 -3.43
CA GLU A 270 -12.13 -9.43 -2.22
C GLU A 270 -11.24 -9.82 -1.04
N CYS A 271 -10.96 -8.85 -0.15
CA CYS A 271 -9.99 -9.00 0.94
C CYS A 271 -10.21 -10.21 1.86
N ASP A 272 -11.38 -10.84 1.80
CA ASP A 272 -11.80 -11.93 2.69
C ASP A 272 -11.02 -13.24 2.51
N THR A 273 -10.33 -13.41 1.39
CA THR A 273 -9.59 -14.64 1.07
C THR A 273 -8.08 -14.51 1.19
N VAL A 274 -7.57 -13.31 1.52
CA VAL A 274 -6.13 -13.05 1.59
C VAL A 274 -5.54 -13.73 2.83
N SER A 275 -4.67 -14.72 2.62
CA SER A 275 -3.91 -15.40 3.68
C SER A 275 -2.41 -15.33 3.42
N ALA A 276 -1.64 -15.16 4.49
CA ALA A 276 -0.19 -15.17 4.42
C ALA A 276 0.34 -16.61 4.27
N HIS A 277 1.26 -16.82 3.34
CA HIS A 277 1.92 -18.11 3.10
C HIS A 277 3.39 -18.04 3.48
N ILE A 278 3.89 -19.11 4.09
CA ILE A 278 5.32 -19.26 4.36
C ILE A 278 5.95 -19.96 3.16
N LEU A 279 6.93 -19.29 2.55
CA LEU A 279 7.63 -19.73 1.37
C LEU A 279 9.10 -20.02 1.72
N PRO A 280 9.68 -21.12 1.22
CA PRO A 280 11.12 -21.31 1.32
C PRO A 280 11.85 -20.26 0.49
N ALA A 281 12.92 -19.74 1.03
CA ALA A 281 13.77 -18.71 0.40
C ALA A 281 15.24 -19.08 0.54
N ARG A 282 16.05 -18.62 -0.39
CA ARG A 282 17.51 -18.67 -0.29
C ARG A 282 18.06 -17.30 -0.54
N ILE A 283 18.94 -16.86 0.36
CA ILE A 283 19.58 -15.56 0.31
C ILE A 283 21.04 -15.75 -0.09
N ALA A 284 21.44 -15.12 -1.18
CA ALA A 284 22.83 -15.09 -1.66
C ALA A 284 23.60 -13.88 -1.11
N GLN A 285 24.89 -13.81 -1.38
CA GLN A 285 25.70 -12.63 -1.07
C GLN A 285 25.11 -11.37 -1.72
N GLY A 286 25.21 -10.25 -1.01
CA GLY A 286 24.60 -8.98 -1.45
C GLY A 286 23.09 -8.90 -1.25
N GLY A 287 22.48 -9.86 -0.53
CA GLY A 287 21.05 -9.84 -0.22
C GLY A 287 20.13 -10.27 -1.38
N LYS A 288 20.67 -10.76 -2.49
CA LYS A 288 19.86 -11.31 -3.59
C LYS A 288 19.10 -12.54 -3.14
N HIS A 289 17.89 -12.73 -3.64
CA HIS A 289 17.01 -13.83 -3.25
C HIS A 289 16.40 -14.54 -4.46
N ASN A 290 15.91 -15.77 -4.22
CA ASN A 290 15.25 -16.59 -5.23
C ASN A 290 13.72 -16.60 -5.12
N LEU A 291 13.13 -15.68 -4.37
CA LEU A 291 11.68 -15.61 -4.17
C LEU A 291 10.99 -15.16 -5.45
N PRO A 292 9.95 -15.87 -5.92
CA PRO A 292 9.16 -15.43 -7.04
C PRO A 292 8.30 -14.21 -6.64
N GLN A 293 8.42 -13.13 -7.38
CA GLN A 293 7.70 -11.86 -7.11
C GLN A 293 6.17 -12.03 -7.04
N MET A 294 5.63 -13.01 -7.75
CA MET A 294 4.19 -13.31 -7.71
C MET A 294 3.71 -13.87 -6.37
N LEU A 295 4.59 -14.49 -5.59
CA LEU A 295 4.27 -15.12 -4.31
C LEU A 295 4.78 -14.32 -3.11
N ALA A 296 5.87 -13.59 -3.31
CA ALA A 296 6.53 -12.77 -2.29
C ALA A 296 6.97 -11.45 -2.92
N GLY A 297 6.04 -10.53 -3.06
CA GLY A 297 6.30 -9.19 -3.60
C GLY A 297 7.05 -8.28 -2.63
N ASN A 298 7.24 -7.04 -3.04
CA ASN A 298 7.86 -5.99 -2.22
C ASN A 298 7.20 -5.92 -0.83
N GLY A 299 8.01 -5.66 0.19
CA GLY A 299 7.52 -5.55 1.56
C GLY A 299 7.39 -6.89 2.31
N THR A 300 7.61 -8.02 1.65
CA THR A 300 7.54 -9.36 2.28
C THR A 300 8.62 -9.52 3.34
N PRO A 301 8.28 -9.77 4.62
CA PRO A 301 9.27 -10.04 5.66
C PRO A 301 9.92 -11.41 5.47
N VAL A 302 11.22 -11.46 5.73
CA VAL A 302 12.05 -12.65 5.59
C VAL A 302 12.67 -13.02 6.93
N PHE A 303 12.61 -14.31 7.24
CA PHE A 303 13.09 -14.90 8.50
C PHE A 303 14.12 -16.00 8.21
N SER A 304 15.05 -16.20 9.12
CA SER A 304 15.92 -17.38 9.08
C SER A 304 15.12 -18.66 9.29
N THR A 305 15.71 -19.81 9.00
CA THR A 305 15.11 -21.13 9.30
C THR A 305 14.74 -21.31 10.78
N LYS A 306 15.46 -20.58 11.68
CA LYS A 306 15.19 -20.53 13.13
C LYS A 306 14.16 -19.51 13.55
N GLY A 307 13.42 -18.85 12.60
CA GLY A 307 12.38 -17.88 12.92
C GLY A 307 12.87 -16.50 13.34
N ARG A 308 14.14 -16.17 13.14
CA ARG A 308 14.68 -14.82 13.42
C ARG A 308 14.50 -13.92 12.21
N PHE A 309 14.02 -12.72 12.41
CA PHE A 309 13.83 -11.74 11.35
C PHE A 309 15.16 -11.35 10.69
N VAL A 310 15.24 -11.45 9.38
CA VAL A 310 16.42 -11.13 8.56
C VAL A 310 16.26 -9.75 7.92
N GLY A 311 15.15 -9.50 7.24
CA GLY A 311 14.92 -8.28 6.49
C GLY A 311 13.59 -8.30 5.74
N ILE A 312 13.46 -7.45 4.76
CA ILE A 312 12.26 -7.25 3.94
C ILE A 312 12.65 -7.27 2.45
N VAL A 313 11.82 -7.90 1.63
CA VAL A 313 11.99 -7.90 0.16
C VAL A 313 11.81 -6.49 -0.39
N SER A 314 12.80 -6.02 -1.16
CA SER A 314 12.76 -4.75 -1.88
C SER A 314 13.38 -4.95 -3.27
N GLY A 315 12.56 -5.08 -4.30
CA GLY A 315 12.98 -5.51 -5.63
C GLY A 315 13.60 -6.91 -5.61
N ASP A 316 14.81 -7.04 -6.15
CA ASP A 316 15.55 -8.30 -6.23
C ASP A 316 16.43 -8.58 -5.00
N THR A 317 16.37 -7.72 -3.98
CA THR A 317 17.22 -7.81 -2.80
C THR A 317 16.39 -7.76 -1.51
N ILE A 318 17.03 -8.17 -0.42
CA ILE A 318 16.47 -8.06 0.92
C ILE A 318 17.12 -6.86 1.61
N ALA A 319 16.31 -5.85 1.92
CA ALA A 319 16.71 -4.72 2.75
C ALA A 319 16.99 -5.21 4.17
N ALA A 320 18.23 -5.03 4.61
CA ALA A 320 18.69 -5.51 5.89
C ALA A 320 18.09 -4.73 7.07
N ARG A 321 18.06 -5.35 8.25
CA ARG A 321 17.57 -4.75 9.49
C ARG A 321 18.17 -3.38 9.83
N LYS A 322 19.44 -3.14 9.44
CA LYS A 322 20.10 -1.85 9.64
C LYS A 322 19.37 -0.72 8.92
N THR A 323 18.93 -0.96 7.69
CA THR A 323 18.14 -0.02 6.89
C THR A 323 16.77 0.24 7.53
N ILE A 324 16.10 -0.84 7.99
CA ILE A 324 14.81 -0.75 8.65
C ILE A 324 14.90 0.07 9.95
N ARG A 325 15.96 -0.12 10.73
CA ARG A 325 16.19 0.69 11.96
C ARG A 325 16.38 2.17 11.64
N ARG A 326 17.08 2.48 10.55
CA ARG A 326 17.29 3.87 10.15
C ARG A 326 15.96 4.56 9.87
N ILE A 327 15.04 3.89 9.16
CA ILE A 327 13.71 4.46 8.89
C ILE A 327 12.85 4.61 10.14
N LEU A 328 13.02 3.76 11.15
CA LEU A 328 12.29 3.85 12.41
C LEU A 328 12.77 5.00 13.33
N ASN A 329 13.95 5.55 13.06
CA ASN A 329 14.55 6.63 13.84
C ASN A 329 14.27 8.03 13.24
N PHE A 330 13.35 8.13 12.26
CA PHE A 330 12.90 9.39 11.66
C PHE A 330 12.00 10.25 12.59
N GLU A 331 12.24 10.24 13.90
CA GLU A 331 11.63 11.20 14.84
C GLU A 331 12.67 12.14 15.39
#